data_cbd070f176a5a775270c04843b6805c7
#
_entry.id   cbd070f176a5a775270c04843b6805c7
#
_cell.length_a   1.000
_cell.length_b   1.000
_cell.length_c   1.000
_cell.angle_alpha   90.00
_cell.angle_beta   90.00
_cell.angle_gamma   90.00
#
_symmetry.space_group_name_H-M   'P 1'
#
loop_
_entity.id
_entity.type
_entity.pdbx_description
1 polymer ?
#
loop_
_entity_poly.entity_id
_entity_poly.type
_entity_poly.pdbx_seq_one_letter_code
_entity_poly.pdbx_strand_id
1 'polypeptide(L)'
;MSSFRKKNAKFWAEVFDLLVFLILVFWIVLFIRLFIATPYTVIWSSMAPNFHQKDWIIVEKITQRFGTFERGDVIVFVAPWKTSPYIKRIIWLPWETVLFQDWGVYICSDNIPAWSLIKDSDWNNCELLPEPYLLEWLKTNAVCGKEEFKVKSGYFVMWDNRWRTTDSLCCFGIQCYDWANYVVPDNYLIGKVRVRLYPTYTKF
;
A
#
# COMPACT_ATOMS: atom_id res chain seq x y z
N MET A 1 -1.24 -37.19 -54.84
CA MET A 1 -1.90 -37.28 -53.49
C MET A 1 -0.93 -37.18 -52.29
N SER A 2 0.36 -37.56 -52.41
CA SER A 2 1.31 -37.54 -51.27
C SER A 2 1.78 -36.13 -50.82
N SER A 3 1.90 -35.17 -51.74
CA SER A 3 2.37 -33.80 -51.45
C SER A 3 1.37 -32.98 -50.64
N PHE A 4 0.07 -33.13 -50.91
CA PHE A 4 -0.98 -32.40 -50.23
C PHE A 4 -1.13 -32.88 -48.74
N ARG A 5 -0.98 -34.16 -48.52
CA ARG A 5 -1.02 -34.76 -47.15
C ARG A 5 0.16 -34.27 -46.28
N LYS A 6 1.36 -34.16 -46.89
CA LYS A 6 2.55 -33.63 -46.20
C LYS A 6 2.39 -32.13 -45.83
N LYS A 7 1.82 -31.31 -46.71
CA LYS A 7 1.58 -29.90 -46.46
C LYS A 7 0.60 -29.72 -45.29
N ASN A 8 -0.50 -30.48 -45.28
CA ASN A 8 -1.47 -30.41 -44.19
C ASN A 8 -0.89 -30.89 -42.86
N ALA A 9 -0.09 -31.95 -42.85
CA ALA A 9 0.56 -32.40 -41.63
C ALA A 9 1.53 -31.35 -41.03
N LYS A 10 2.30 -30.67 -41.89
CA LYS A 10 3.18 -29.57 -41.45
C LYS A 10 2.39 -28.38 -40.90
N PHE A 11 1.33 -27.99 -41.59
CA PHE A 11 0.43 -26.93 -41.10
C PHE A 11 -0.16 -27.24 -39.72
N TRP A 12 -0.67 -28.46 -39.50
CA TRP A 12 -1.21 -28.84 -38.20
C TRP A 12 -0.15 -28.92 -37.09
N ALA A 13 1.08 -29.28 -37.43
CA ALA A 13 2.20 -29.23 -36.48
C ALA A 13 2.51 -27.79 -36.06
N GLU A 14 2.59 -26.85 -37.02
CA GLU A 14 2.83 -25.44 -36.73
C GLU A 14 1.67 -24.82 -35.88
N VAL A 15 0.44 -25.20 -36.17
CA VAL A 15 -0.71 -24.77 -35.35
C VAL A 15 -0.64 -25.33 -33.93
N PHE A 16 -0.25 -26.61 -33.80
CA PHE A 16 -0.09 -27.22 -32.49
C PHE A 16 1.03 -26.54 -31.67
N ASP A 17 2.16 -26.27 -32.26
CA ASP A 17 3.28 -25.57 -31.62
C ASP A 17 2.87 -24.16 -31.14
N LEU A 18 2.12 -23.44 -31.99
CA LEU A 18 1.58 -22.13 -31.65
C LEU A 18 0.62 -22.23 -30.46
N LEU A 19 -0.27 -23.21 -30.42
CA LEU A 19 -1.22 -23.41 -29.32
C LEU A 19 -0.48 -23.75 -28.01
N VAL A 20 0.53 -24.61 -28.06
CA VAL A 20 1.36 -24.92 -26.89
C VAL A 20 2.08 -23.68 -26.39
N PHE A 21 2.67 -22.89 -27.30
CA PHE A 21 3.30 -21.63 -26.93
C PHE A 21 2.31 -20.66 -26.25
N LEU A 22 1.13 -20.47 -26.82
CA LEU A 22 0.11 -19.59 -26.23
C LEU A 22 -0.36 -20.07 -24.84
N ILE A 23 -0.51 -21.38 -24.65
CA ILE A 23 -0.84 -21.97 -23.36
C ILE A 23 0.25 -21.69 -22.32
N LEU A 24 1.51 -21.89 -22.69
CA LEU A 24 2.64 -21.60 -21.82
C LEU A 24 2.70 -20.13 -21.43
N VAL A 25 2.55 -19.22 -22.41
CA VAL A 25 2.51 -17.76 -22.15
C VAL A 25 1.37 -17.41 -21.21
N PHE A 26 0.18 -17.98 -21.45
CA PHE A 26 -0.99 -17.76 -20.57
C PHE A 26 -0.68 -18.17 -19.13
N TRP A 27 -0.11 -19.34 -18.90
CA TRP A 27 0.23 -19.81 -17.55
C TRP A 27 1.33 -18.96 -16.89
N ILE A 28 2.33 -18.52 -17.64
CA ILE A 28 3.36 -17.61 -17.13
C ILE A 28 2.75 -16.28 -16.71
N VAL A 29 1.91 -15.67 -17.54
CA VAL A 29 1.25 -14.40 -17.24
C VAL A 29 0.33 -14.55 -16.03
N LEU A 30 -0.43 -15.65 -15.96
CA LEU A 30 -1.30 -15.95 -14.84
C LEU A 30 -0.50 -16.12 -13.54
N PHE A 31 0.61 -16.85 -13.59
CA PHE A 31 1.50 -17.03 -12.46
C PHE A 31 2.06 -15.70 -11.96
N ILE A 32 2.58 -14.86 -12.86
CA ILE A 32 3.09 -13.53 -12.50
C ILE A 32 1.99 -12.71 -11.83
N ARG A 33 0.80 -12.68 -12.41
CA ARG A 33 -0.34 -11.89 -11.90
C ARG A 33 -0.84 -12.36 -10.54
N LEU A 34 -0.85 -13.66 -10.30
CA LEU A 34 -1.33 -14.22 -9.03
C LEU A 34 -0.28 -14.13 -7.92
N PHE A 35 1.00 -14.28 -8.24
CA PHE A 35 2.04 -14.50 -7.24
C PHE A 35 3.07 -13.39 -7.13
N ILE A 36 3.36 -12.68 -8.20
CA ILE A 36 4.47 -11.71 -8.25
C ILE A 36 3.96 -10.28 -8.21
N ALA A 37 3.17 -9.87 -9.22
CA ALA A 37 2.73 -8.48 -9.33
C ALA A 37 1.43 -8.35 -10.13
N THR A 38 0.64 -7.33 -9.77
CA THR A 38 -0.62 -7.00 -10.46
C THR A 38 -0.66 -5.51 -10.76
N PRO A 39 -1.02 -5.13 -12.00
CA PRO A 39 -1.29 -3.73 -12.32
C PRO A 39 -2.64 -3.30 -11.74
N TYR A 40 -2.67 -2.07 -11.18
CA TYR A 40 -3.86 -1.38 -10.72
C TYR A 40 -3.94 0.03 -11.31
N THR A 41 -5.16 0.55 -11.39
CA THR A 41 -5.40 1.95 -11.74
C THR A 41 -5.93 2.68 -10.52
N VAL A 42 -5.34 3.81 -10.18
CA VAL A 42 -5.78 4.66 -9.08
C VAL A 42 -7.09 5.35 -9.45
N ILE A 43 -8.12 5.16 -8.64
CA ILE A 43 -9.46 5.72 -8.91
C ILE A 43 -9.63 7.09 -8.25
N TRP A 44 -9.02 7.31 -7.09
CA TRP A 44 -9.22 8.51 -6.27
C TRP A 44 -7.92 9.26 -6.02
N SER A 45 -7.98 10.58 -5.94
CA SER A 45 -6.83 11.44 -5.64
C SER A 45 -6.47 11.48 -4.14
N SER A 46 -6.69 10.38 -3.43
CA SER A 46 -6.46 10.30 -1.98
C SER A 46 -4.98 10.31 -1.60
N MET A 47 -4.13 9.92 -2.52
CA MET A 47 -2.68 9.89 -2.35
C MET A 47 -1.98 11.05 -3.08
N ALA A 48 -2.74 12.12 -3.42
CA ALA A 48 -2.12 13.33 -3.95
C ALA A 48 -1.22 14.00 -2.88
N PRO A 49 -0.08 14.58 -3.26
CA PRO A 49 0.40 14.81 -4.62
C PRO A 49 1.12 13.61 -5.28
N ASN A 50 1.40 12.54 -4.53
CA ASN A 50 2.23 11.43 -5.01
C ASN A 50 1.53 10.53 -6.03
N PHE A 51 0.21 10.33 -5.88
CA PHE A 51 -0.60 9.55 -6.83
C PHE A 51 -1.88 10.30 -7.15
N HIS A 52 -2.24 10.31 -8.42
CA HIS A 52 -3.44 10.95 -8.94
C HIS A 52 -4.41 9.94 -9.54
N GLN A 53 -5.63 10.39 -9.78
CA GLN A 53 -6.63 9.58 -10.49
C GLN A 53 -6.11 9.20 -11.89
N LYS A 54 -6.32 7.94 -12.28
CA LYS A 54 -5.88 7.31 -13.53
C LYS A 54 -4.38 6.95 -13.58
N ASP A 55 -3.63 7.14 -12.52
CA ASP A 55 -2.26 6.63 -12.45
C ASP A 55 -2.28 5.10 -12.56
N TRP A 56 -1.33 4.56 -13.34
CA TRP A 56 -1.12 3.12 -13.44
C TRP A 56 0.05 2.73 -12.54
N ILE A 57 -0.24 1.81 -11.62
CA ILE A 57 0.72 1.35 -10.62
C ILE A 57 0.92 -0.16 -10.71
N ILE A 58 2.11 -0.62 -10.37
CA ILE A 58 2.42 -2.03 -10.19
C ILE A 58 2.52 -2.33 -8.71
N VAL A 59 1.68 -3.25 -8.27
CA VAL A 59 1.63 -3.74 -6.90
C VAL A 59 2.29 -5.11 -6.85
N GLU A 60 3.39 -5.23 -6.15
CA GLU A 60 4.07 -6.49 -5.94
C GLU A 60 3.51 -7.22 -4.71
N LYS A 61 3.51 -8.55 -4.77
CA LYS A 61 2.90 -9.42 -3.76
C LYS A 61 3.91 -10.26 -2.97
N ILE A 62 5.19 -10.11 -3.31
CA ILE A 62 6.27 -10.89 -2.71
C ILE A 62 6.48 -10.45 -1.26
N THR A 63 6.50 -9.13 -1.01
CA THR A 63 6.66 -8.56 0.33
C THR A 63 5.56 -9.05 1.28
N GLN A 64 4.31 -9.11 0.82
CA GLN A 64 3.20 -9.59 1.62
C GLN A 64 3.34 -11.08 2.03
N ARG A 65 4.04 -11.88 1.23
CA ARG A 65 4.18 -13.33 1.47
C ARG A 65 5.45 -13.72 2.20
N PHE A 66 6.54 -13.03 1.92
CA PHE A 66 7.89 -13.45 2.32
C PHE A 66 8.72 -12.34 2.94
N GLY A 67 8.23 -11.12 2.93
CA GLY A 67 8.94 -9.95 3.41
C GLY A 67 8.24 -9.28 4.60
N THR A 68 8.75 -8.11 4.94
CA THR A 68 8.19 -7.19 5.93
C THR A 68 7.93 -5.85 5.28
N PHE A 69 6.84 -5.22 5.66
CA PHE A 69 6.55 -3.86 5.25
C PHE A 69 7.29 -2.88 6.16
N GLU A 70 7.71 -1.78 5.56
CA GLU A 70 8.44 -0.72 6.22
C GLU A 70 7.58 0.54 6.33
N ARG A 71 7.95 1.42 7.26
CA ARG A 71 7.36 2.74 7.37
C ARG A 71 7.59 3.53 6.08
N GLY A 72 6.56 4.23 5.61
CA GLY A 72 6.59 4.96 4.35
C GLY A 72 6.18 4.13 3.12
N ASP A 73 6.08 2.80 3.24
CA ASP A 73 5.61 1.96 2.14
C ASP A 73 4.20 2.33 1.71
N VAL A 74 4.01 2.43 0.41
CA VAL A 74 2.67 2.58 -0.16
C VAL A 74 2.11 1.21 -0.46
N ILE A 75 0.97 0.89 0.14
CA ILE A 75 0.34 -0.43 0.06
C ILE A 75 -1.04 -0.37 -0.58
N VAL A 76 -1.42 -1.49 -1.16
CA VAL A 76 -2.80 -1.76 -1.57
C VAL A 76 -3.37 -2.85 -0.69
N PHE A 77 -4.56 -2.63 -0.17
CA PHE A 77 -5.27 -3.56 0.71
C PHE A 77 -6.79 -3.49 0.50
N VAL A 78 -7.51 -4.51 0.96
CA VAL A 78 -8.98 -4.52 1.00
C VAL A 78 -9.40 -4.45 2.47
N ALA A 79 -10.11 -3.40 2.85
CA ALA A 79 -10.61 -3.28 4.22
C ALA A 79 -11.68 -4.37 4.51
N PRO A 80 -11.80 -4.87 5.76
CA PRO A 80 -12.68 -6.00 6.12
C PRO A 80 -14.15 -5.83 5.73
N TRP A 81 -14.60 -4.57 5.66
CA TRP A 81 -16.00 -4.21 5.35
C TRP A 81 -16.17 -3.60 3.94
N LYS A 82 -15.17 -3.74 3.08
CA LYS A 82 -15.18 -3.18 1.72
C LYS A 82 -14.80 -4.25 0.70
N THR A 83 -15.32 -4.08 -0.51
CA THR A 83 -15.02 -4.97 -1.64
C THR A 83 -13.96 -4.38 -2.58
N SER A 84 -13.74 -3.07 -2.50
CA SER A 84 -12.80 -2.36 -3.38
C SER A 84 -11.44 -2.18 -2.71
N PRO A 85 -10.34 -2.35 -3.44
CA PRO A 85 -9.01 -2.10 -2.91
C PRO A 85 -8.76 -0.61 -2.65
N TYR A 86 -8.03 -0.33 -1.59
CA TYR A 86 -7.56 0.99 -1.19
C TYR A 86 -6.06 1.09 -1.33
N ILE A 87 -5.57 2.29 -1.68
CA ILE A 87 -4.15 2.64 -1.67
C ILE A 87 -3.90 3.62 -0.51
N LYS A 88 -2.92 3.32 0.34
CA LYS A 88 -2.51 4.11 1.51
C LYS A 88 -1.02 3.97 1.75
N ARG A 89 -0.48 4.88 2.58
CA ARG A 89 0.90 4.80 3.08
C ARG A 89 0.92 4.26 4.49
N ILE A 90 1.83 3.33 4.78
CA ILE A 90 2.13 2.87 6.14
C ILE A 90 2.84 4.01 6.88
N ILE A 91 2.25 4.42 7.97
CA ILE A 91 2.81 5.44 8.84
C ILE A 91 3.41 4.80 10.08
N TRP A 92 2.76 3.75 10.62
CA TRP A 92 3.20 3.03 11.80
C TRP A 92 3.22 1.53 11.63
N LEU A 93 4.19 0.94 12.31
CA LEU A 93 4.42 -0.48 12.39
C LEU A 93 3.80 -1.05 13.67
N PRO A 94 3.63 -2.37 13.78
CA PRO A 94 3.21 -3.02 15.03
C PRO A 94 4.09 -2.64 16.21
N TRP A 95 3.47 -2.52 17.39
CA TRP A 95 4.10 -2.22 18.68
C TRP A 95 4.56 -0.78 18.88
N GLU A 96 4.09 0.13 18.05
CA GLU A 96 4.33 1.57 18.19
C GLU A 96 3.07 2.30 18.62
N THR A 97 3.25 3.48 19.22
CA THR A 97 2.18 4.41 19.54
C THR A 97 2.29 5.62 18.62
N VAL A 98 1.16 5.99 18.04
CA VAL A 98 1.00 7.19 17.20
C VAL A 98 0.43 8.31 18.06
N LEU A 99 1.03 9.47 18.01
CA LEU A 99 0.52 10.69 18.63
C LEU A 99 0.39 11.80 17.60
N PHE A 100 -0.74 12.50 17.60
CA PHE A 100 -1.01 13.67 16.78
C PHE A 100 -1.09 14.90 17.68
N GLN A 101 -0.10 15.79 17.57
CA GLN A 101 -0.02 17.02 18.33
C GLN A 101 0.59 18.13 17.51
N ASP A 102 0.15 19.38 17.71
CA ASP A 102 0.73 20.58 17.10
C ASP A 102 0.98 20.48 15.58
N TRP A 103 0.02 19.88 14.87
CA TRP A 103 0.08 19.63 13.42
C TRP A 103 1.20 18.68 12.99
N GLY A 104 1.82 17.99 13.95
CA GLY A 104 2.82 16.97 13.77
C GLY A 104 2.30 15.58 14.04
N VAL A 105 3.02 14.62 13.49
CA VAL A 105 2.80 13.19 13.70
C VAL A 105 4.00 12.65 14.43
N TYR A 106 3.79 12.08 15.61
CA TYR A 106 4.87 11.60 16.46
C TYR A 106 4.80 10.07 16.59
N ILE A 107 5.98 9.47 16.64
CA ILE A 107 6.16 8.05 16.92
C ILE A 107 6.65 7.91 18.34
N CYS A 108 5.96 7.11 19.13
CA CYS A 108 6.36 6.78 20.49
C CYS A 108 6.67 5.28 20.57
N SER A 109 7.86 4.94 20.95
CA SER A 109 8.32 3.56 21.12
C SER A 109 9.36 3.47 22.22
N ASP A 110 9.38 2.37 22.95
CA ASP A 110 10.40 2.11 23.99
C ASP A 110 11.82 1.97 23.41
N ASN A 111 11.95 1.81 22.08
CA ASN A 111 13.20 1.63 21.38
C ASN A 111 13.78 2.92 20.76
N ILE A 112 13.15 4.09 20.98
CA ILE A 112 13.64 5.36 20.44
C ILE A 112 14.89 5.79 21.21
N PRO A 113 16.00 6.12 20.50
CA PRO A 113 17.22 6.57 21.15
C PRO A 113 17.01 7.90 21.89
N ALA A 114 17.56 8.04 23.10
CA ALA A 114 17.37 9.21 23.95
C ALA A 114 17.78 10.55 23.31
N TRP A 115 18.64 10.56 22.31
CA TRP A 115 19.08 11.77 21.60
C TRP A 115 18.05 12.30 20.59
N SER A 116 17.08 11.48 20.17
CA SER A 116 16.01 11.86 19.23
C SER A 116 14.74 12.33 19.94
N LEU A 117 14.70 12.27 21.28
CA LEU A 117 13.53 12.59 22.08
C LEU A 117 13.26 14.10 22.14
N ILE A 118 11.98 14.46 22.17
CA ILE A 118 11.54 15.85 22.38
C ILE A 118 11.69 16.19 23.86
N LYS A 119 12.56 17.15 24.17
CA LYS A 119 12.93 17.49 25.56
C LYS A 119 11.85 18.20 26.39
N ASP A 120 10.82 18.76 25.77
CA ASP A 120 9.90 19.72 26.42
C ASP A 120 8.47 19.17 26.62
N SER A 121 8.27 17.86 26.51
CA SER A 121 6.94 17.27 26.72
C SER A 121 7.00 16.06 27.65
N ASP A 122 5.89 15.73 28.30
CA ASP A 122 5.69 14.49 29.06
C ASP A 122 5.84 13.19 28.20
N TRP A 123 6.20 13.35 26.93
CA TRP A 123 6.34 12.33 25.90
C TRP A 123 7.80 11.89 25.71
N ASN A 124 8.40 11.38 26.79
CA ASN A 124 9.84 11.07 26.86
C ASN A 124 10.35 10.03 25.84
N ASN A 125 9.47 9.38 25.07
CA ASN A 125 9.84 8.32 24.12
C ASN A 125 9.19 8.55 22.74
N CYS A 126 9.03 9.81 22.32
CA CYS A 126 8.41 10.14 21.03
C CYS A 126 9.36 10.96 20.16
N GLU A 127 9.33 10.71 18.85
CA GLU A 127 10.03 11.53 17.84
C GLU A 127 9.06 12.03 16.79
N LEU A 128 9.33 13.22 16.26
CA LEU A 128 8.56 13.76 15.14
C LEU A 128 8.86 12.94 13.88
N LEU A 129 7.81 12.43 13.23
CA LEU A 129 7.93 11.71 11.97
C LEU A 129 8.32 12.68 10.84
N PRO A 130 9.46 12.49 10.16
CA PRO A 130 9.74 13.21 8.93
C PRO A 130 8.86 12.68 7.80
N GLU A 131 8.12 13.58 7.17
CA GLU A 131 7.18 13.26 6.07
C GLU A 131 7.59 13.94 4.75
N PRO A 132 8.77 13.61 4.18
CA PRO A 132 9.31 14.29 2.99
C PRO A 132 8.48 14.07 1.73
N TYR A 133 7.53 13.14 1.78
CA TYR A 133 6.58 12.85 0.70
C TYR A 133 5.35 13.78 0.71
N LEU A 134 5.19 14.61 1.75
CA LEU A 134 4.15 15.64 1.83
C LEU A 134 4.68 16.99 1.38
N LEU A 135 3.76 17.83 0.93
CA LEU A 135 4.07 19.25 0.71
C LEU A 135 4.22 19.95 2.08
N GLU A 136 5.14 20.90 2.21
CA GLU A 136 5.47 21.57 3.48
C GLU A 136 4.27 22.20 4.20
N TRP A 137 3.26 22.65 3.45
CA TRP A 137 2.03 23.22 4.00
C TRP A 137 0.97 22.18 4.36
N LEU A 138 1.17 20.90 3.96
CA LEU A 138 0.21 19.83 4.19
C LEU A 138 0.48 19.16 5.54
N LYS A 139 -0.04 19.74 6.59
CA LYS A 139 0.13 19.28 7.97
C LYS A 139 -1.00 18.35 8.41
N THR A 140 -0.72 17.49 9.37
CA THR A 140 -1.66 16.51 9.90
C THR A 140 -2.19 16.97 11.26
N ASN A 141 -3.50 16.93 11.46
CA ASN A 141 -4.13 17.18 12.75
C ASN A 141 -5.06 16.04 13.14
N ALA A 142 -5.27 15.85 14.42
CA ALA A 142 -6.23 14.92 14.99
C ALA A 142 -7.68 15.40 14.77
N VAL A 143 -8.20 15.20 13.56
CA VAL A 143 -9.53 15.71 13.17
C VAL A 143 -10.71 14.87 13.67
N CYS A 144 -10.47 13.65 14.15
CA CYS A 144 -11.52 12.70 14.53
C CYS A 144 -11.61 12.45 16.05
N GLY A 145 -11.12 13.39 16.86
CA GLY A 145 -11.30 13.41 18.31
C GLY A 145 -10.42 12.43 19.09
N LYS A 146 -9.49 11.73 18.43
CA LYS A 146 -8.51 10.85 19.08
C LYS A 146 -7.11 11.25 18.65
N GLU A 147 -6.25 11.52 19.62
CA GLU A 147 -4.89 12.00 19.39
C GLU A 147 -3.85 10.89 19.51
N GLU A 148 -4.14 9.83 20.27
CA GLU A 148 -3.22 8.72 20.52
C GLU A 148 -3.80 7.40 20.02
N PHE A 149 -2.97 6.62 19.29
CA PHE A 149 -3.33 5.30 18.79
C PHE A 149 -2.23 4.29 19.13
N LYS A 150 -2.60 3.17 19.76
CA LYS A 150 -1.67 2.08 20.10
C LYS A 150 -1.78 0.96 19.07
N VAL A 151 -0.75 0.78 18.25
CA VAL A 151 -0.71 -0.24 17.20
C VAL A 151 -0.15 -1.54 17.75
N LYS A 152 -0.99 -2.42 18.25
CA LYS A 152 -0.58 -3.73 18.80
C LYS A 152 -0.26 -4.75 17.71
N SER A 153 -0.99 -4.69 16.58
CA SER A 153 -0.80 -5.60 15.44
C SER A 153 -1.33 -4.95 14.17
N GLY A 154 -0.83 -5.35 12.99
CA GLY A 154 -1.17 -4.72 11.72
C GLY A 154 -0.52 -3.35 11.55
N TYR A 155 -1.00 -2.58 10.59
CA TYR A 155 -0.41 -1.32 10.16
C TYR A 155 -1.37 -0.16 10.31
N PHE A 156 -0.88 0.96 10.81
CA PHE A 156 -1.60 2.22 10.77
C PHE A 156 -1.27 2.93 9.46
N VAL A 157 -2.30 3.24 8.69
CA VAL A 157 -2.14 3.74 7.33
C VAL A 157 -2.86 5.06 7.14
N MET A 158 -2.26 5.96 6.37
CA MET A 158 -2.84 7.27 6.09
C MET A 158 -2.81 7.61 4.60
N TRP A 159 -3.62 8.57 4.21
CA TRP A 159 -3.58 9.20 2.90
C TRP A 159 -2.45 10.23 2.85
N ASP A 160 -1.79 10.35 1.71
CA ASP A 160 -0.88 11.48 1.51
C ASP A 160 -1.66 12.80 1.42
N ASN A 161 -2.90 12.76 0.92
CA ASN A 161 -3.81 13.90 0.97
C ASN A 161 -4.46 14.02 2.37
N ARG A 162 -3.81 14.71 3.30
CA ARG A 162 -4.22 14.86 4.72
C ARG A 162 -5.54 15.60 4.95
N TRP A 163 -6.10 16.21 3.93
CA TRP A 163 -7.43 16.86 4.00
C TRP A 163 -8.60 15.86 4.01
N ARG A 164 -8.33 14.59 3.78
CA ARG A 164 -9.35 13.55 3.77
C ARG A 164 -9.19 12.64 4.99
N THR A 165 -10.32 12.08 5.48
CA THR A 165 -10.42 11.47 6.81
C THR A 165 -10.91 10.02 6.80
N THR A 166 -10.86 9.32 5.66
CA THR A 166 -11.26 7.91 5.58
C THR A 166 -10.06 6.95 5.60
N ASP A 167 -9.20 7.10 6.59
CA ASP A 167 -8.02 6.27 6.85
C ASP A 167 -7.96 5.84 8.33
N SER A 168 -6.81 5.37 8.78
CA SER A 168 -6.62 4.96 10.17
C SER A 168 -6.85 6.09 11.16
N LEU A 169 -6.52 7.34 10.81
CA LEU A 169 -6.70 8.51 11.69
C LEU A 169 -8.16 8.71 12.08
N CYS A 170 -9.10 8.44 11.18
CA CYS A 170 -10.51 8.50 11.44
C CYS A 170 -11.19 7.12 11.40
N CYS A 171 -10.46 6.08 11.77
CA CYS A 171 -10.96 4.71 11.87
C CYS A 171 -11.77 4.29 10.62
N PHE A 172 -11.22 4.63 9.43
CA PHE A 172 -11.80 4.35 8.11
C PHE A 172 -13.20 4.95 7.88
N GLY A 173 -13.46 6.13 8.47
CA GLY A 173 -14.71 6.87 8.31
C GLY A 173 -15.83 6.45 9.29
N ILE A 174 -15.48 5.60 10.26
CA ILE A 174 -16.28 5.36 11.45
C ILE A 174 -15.65 6.20 12.55
N GLN A 175 -16.44 6.95 13.31
CA GLN A 175 -15.92 7.71 14.44
C GLN A 175 -15.04 6.80 15.32
N CYS A 176 -13.88 7.28 15.79
CA CYS A 176 -12.93 6.46 16.57
C CYS A 176 -13.41 6.17 17.99
N TYR A 177 -14.45 5.37 18.12
CA TYR A 177 -14.87 4.79 19.40
C TYR A 177 -13.82 3.76 19.87
N ASP A 178 -13.85 3.39 21.12
CA ASP A 178 -12.89 2.44 21.72
C ASP A 178 -12.87 1.06 21.04
N TRP A 179 -13.98 0.66 20.39
CA TRP A 179 -14.13 -0.57 19.64
C TRP A 179 -13.80 -0.43 18.14
N ALA A 180 -13.58 0.80 17.65
CA ALA A 180 -13.36 1.03 16.23
C ALA A 180 -11.96 0.54 15.79
N ASN A 181 -11.90 -0.17 14.68
CA ASN A 181 -10.65 -0.62 14.13
C ASN A 181 -9.97 0.51 13.34
N TYR A 182 -8.75 0.82 13.71
CA TYR A 182 -7.90 1.83 13.06
C TYR A 182 -6.63 1.24 12.44
N VAL A 183 -6.47 -0.07 12.44
CA VAL A 183 -5.33 -0.76 11.84
C VAL A 183 -5.77 -1.65 10.69
N VAL A 184 -4.85 -1.88 9.75
CA VAL A 184 -4.99 -2.85 8.67
C VAL A 184 -4.24 -4.11 9.07
N PRO A 185 -4.91 -5.23 9.35
CA PRO A 185 -4.25 -6.50 9.61
C PRO A 185 -3.51 -7.04 8.37
N ASP A 186 -2.45 -7.81 8.58
CA ASP A 186 -1.60 -8.37 7.52
C ASP A 186 -2.37 -9.16 6.44
N ASN A 187 -3.39 -9.90 6.83
CA ASN A 187 -4.18 -10.74 5.93
C ASN A 187 -5.08 -9.96 4.96
N TYR A 188 -5.24 -8.65 5.16
CA TYR A 188 -5.98 -7.76 4.25
C TYR A 188 -5.08 -7.05 3.24
N LEU A 189 -3.77 -7.18 3.38
CA LEU A 189 -2.81 -6.60 2.45
C LEU A 189 -2.79 -7.38 1.13
N ILE A 190 -2.77 -6.66 0.02
CA ILE A 190 -2.58 -7.22 -1.32
C ILE A 190 -1.11 -7.16 -1.70
N GLY A 191 -0.44 -6.05 -1.40
CA GLY A 191 0.97 -5.88 -1.69
C GLY A 191 1.44 -4.43 -1.62
N LYS A 192 2.72 -4.23 -1.96
CA LYS A 192 3.42 -2.96 -1.95
C LYS A 192 3.45 -2.34 -3.35
N VAL A 193 3.20 -1.04 -3.46
CA VAL A 193 3.39 -0.30 -4.71
C VAL A 193 4.88 -0.12 -4.97
N ARG A 194 5.38 -0.63 -6.09
CA ARG A 194 6.79 -0.48 -6.46
C ARG A 194 7.02 0.58 -7.51
N VAL A 195 6.09 0.73 -8.42
CA VAL A 195 6.27 1.58 -9.61
C VAL A 195 4.95 2.21 -10.01
N ARG A 196 4.97 3.48 -10.36
CA ARG A 196 3.97 4.15 -11.16
C ARG A 196 4.46 4.20 -12.60
N LEU A 197 3.67 3.66 -13.54
CA LEU A 197 4.04 3.58 -14.95
C LEU A 197 3.56 4.80 -15.74
N TYR A 198 2.40 5.35 -15.38
CA TYR A 198 1.77 6.46 -16.07
C TYR A 198 1.15 7.43 -15.06
N PRO A 199 1.14 8.75 -15.25
CA PRO A 199 1.63 9.49 -16.45
C PRO A 199 3.15 9.57 -16.54
N THR A 200 3.87 9.45 -15.45
CA THR A 200 5.34 9.48 -15.38
C THR A 200 5.85 8.28 -14.61
N TYR A 201 6.91 7.67 -15.10
CA TYR A 201 7.57 6.58 -14.40
C TYR A 201 8.16 7.07 -13.07
N THR A 202 7.78 6.43 -11.97
CA THR A 202 8.31 6.72 -10.63
C THR A 202 8.43 5.41 -9.86
N LYS A 203 9.58 5.20 -9.22
CA LYS A 203 9.83 4.06 -8.34
C LYS A 203 9.59 4.48 -6.89
N PHE A 204 8.96 3.61 -6.09
CA PHE A 204 8.62 3.81 -4.69
C PHE A 204 9.25 2.74 -3.81
#